data_0d9f85c6b7609c8b1ed1453e11df0634
#
_entry.id   0d9f85c6b7609c8b1ed1453e11df0634
#
_cell.length_a   1.000
_cell.length_b   1.000
_cell.length_c   1.000
_cell.angle_alpha   90.00
_cell.angle_beta   90.00
_cell.angle_gamma   90.00
#
_symmetry.space_group_name_H-M   'P 1'
#
loop_
_entity.id
_entity.type
_entity.pdbx_description
1 polymer ?
#
loop_
_entity_poly.entity_id
_entity_poly.type
_entity_poly.pdbx_seq_one_letter_code
_entity_poly.pdbx_strand_id
1 'polypeptide(L)'
;MKKSQIIKILVCFLPLLLLLLPAPAGMNPKAWELFPFYAGAILGIMLHPFSEAAILLIFLGFYSVTMKGQAVALSGYALAMTWLVVGAFVIAQAFRDTQLGKRIAYHLIRIFGRSAIGLGYAAAFSDFIIAPMTPSNAARTGGIIFPIFRSVAETLGSTPDHNPEKIGAYLSQLLYIITMATGITFLTSYAANGRSEERRVG
;
A
#
# COMPACT_ATOMS: atom_id res chain seq x y z
N MET A 1 -9.10 -24.67 -14.84
CA MET A 1 -7.88 -24.03 -14.31
C MET A 1 -6.69 -24.42 -15.19
N LYS A 2 -5.82 -23.47 -15.57
CA LYS A 2 -4.59 -23.78 -16.33
C LYS A 2 -3.59 -24.49 -15.40
N LYS A 3 -2.82 -25.48 -15.92
CA LYS A 3 -1.77 -26.20 -15.16
C LYS A 3 -0.88 -25.26 -14.31
N SER A 4 -0.55 -24.10 -14.85
CA SER A 4 0.24 -23.05 -14.17
C SER A 4 -0.43 -22.53 -12.89
N GLN A 5 -1.75 -22.39 -12.84
CA GLN A 5 -2.46 -21.92 -11.65
C GLN A 5 -2.45 -22.98 -10.52
N ILE A 6 -2.60 -24.26 -10.90
CA ILE A 6 -2.55 -25.35 -9.92
C ILE A 6 -1.18 -25.42 -9.26
N ILE A 7 -0.10 -25.29 -10.04
CA ILE A 7 1.28 -25.25 -9.53
C ILE A 7 1.49 -24.08 -8.55
N LYS A 8 1.00 -22.90 -8.88
CA LYS A 8 1.08 -21.72 -8.00
C LYS A 8 0.37 -21.95 -6.66
N ILE A 9 -0.83 -22.55 -6.71
CA ILE A 9 -1.58 -22.89 -5.49
C ILE A 9 -0.80 -23.89 -4.64
N LEU A 10 -0.28 -24.95 -5.23
CA LEU A 10 0.52 -25.95 -4.51
C LEU A 10 1.75 -25.35 -3.85
N VAL A 11 2.45 -24.46 -4.54
CA VAL A 11 3.62 -23.74 -4.00
C VAL A 11 3.25 -22.86 -2.80
N CYS A 12 2.06 -22.22 -2.81
CA CYS A 12 1.59 -21.43 -1.68
C CYS A 12 1.36 -22.26 -0.40
N PHE A 13 0.99 -23.53 -0.55
CA PHE A 13 0.78 -24.45 0.58
C PHE A 13 2.06 -25.18 1.03
N LEU A 14 3.15 -25.09 0.25
CA LEU A 14 4.43 -25.72 0.58
C LEU A 14 4.97 -25.35 1.98
N PRO A 15 4.91 -24.05 2.43
CA PRO A 15 5.37 -23.70 3.77
C PRO A 15 4.66 -24.41 4.91
N LEU A 16 3.44 -24.91 4.70
CA LEU A 16 2.70 -25.67 5.73
C LEU A 16 3.38 -26.98 6.09
N LEU A 17 4.28 -27.50 5.25
CA LEU A 17 5.11 -28.67 5.59
C LEU A 17 6.04 -28.39 6.79
N LEU A 18 6.35 -27.12 7.07
CA LEU A 18 7.12 -26.73 8.25
C LEU A 18 6.42 -27.04 9.57
N LEU A 19 5.09 -27.21 9.57
CA LEU A 19 4.35 -27.66 10.74
C LEU A 19 4.72 -29.08 11.21
N LEU A 20 5.30 -29.88 10.33
CA LEU A 20 5.81 -31.22 10.67
C LEU A 20 7.12 -31.19 11.43
N LEU A 21 7.80 -30.03 11.45
CA LEU A 21 9.07 -29.85 12.14
C LEU A 21 8.85 -29.25 13.52
N PRO A 22 9.59 -29.67 14.55
CA PRO A 22 9.53 -29.06 15.86
C PRO A 22 10.02 -27.61 15.81
N ALA A 23 9.52 -26.79 16.74
CA ALA A 23 9.98 -25.41 16.84
C ALA A 23 11.48 -25.33 17.11
N PRO A 24 12.22 -24.45 16.43
CA PRO A 24 13.65 -24.24 16.69
C PRO A 24 13.91 -23.78 18.12
N ALA A 25 15.05 -24.17 18.68
CA ALA A 25 15.45 -23.77 20.02
C ALA A 25 15.46 -22.23 20.16
N GLY A 26 14.77 -21.72 21.18
CA GLY A 26 14.67 -20.27 21.45
C GLY A 26 13.50 -19.56 20.76
N MET A 27 12.71 -20.23 19.93
CA MET A 27 11.52 -19.63 19.33
C MET A 27 10.24 -19.97 20.13
N ASN A 28 9.34 -18.99 20.23
CA ASN A 28 8.03 -19.22 20.85
C ASN A 28 7.22 -20.23 20.01
N PRO A 29 6.75 -21.34 20.59
CA PRO A 29 6.00 -22.37 19.85
C PRO A 29 4.78 -21.82 19.09
N LYS A 30 4.03 -20.89 19.68
CA LYS A 30 2.88 -20.25 19.02
C LYS A 30 3.29 -19.40 17.80
N ALA A 31 4.45 -18.77 17.84
CA ALA A 31 4.97 -18.03 16.71
C ALA A 31 5.40 -18.98 15.58
N TRP A 32 5.97 -20.15 15.94
CA TRP A 32 6.32 -21.18 14.96
C TRP A 32 5.10 -21.78 14.29
N GLU A 33 4.01 -22.04 15.02
CA GLU A 33 2.73 -22.50 14.46
C GLU A 33 2.13 -21.50 13.46
N LEU A 34 2.25 -20.20 13.71
CA LEU A 34 1.72 -19.15 12.84
C LEU A 34 2.58 -18.91 11.59
N PHE A 35 3.89 -19.09 11.70
CA PHE A 35 4.86 -18.73 10.67
C PHE A 35 4.59 -19.38 9.30
N PRO A 36 4.27 -20.69 9.17
CA PRO A 36 4.00 -21.34 7.89
C PRO A 36 2.78 -20.77 7.15
N PHE A 37 1.73 -20.39 7.89
CA PHE A 37 0.55 -19.76 7.31
C PHE A 37 0.85 -18.36 6.80
N TYR A 38 1.65 -17.60 7.55
CA TYR A 38 2.09 -16.28 7.13
C TYR A 38 3.01 -16.35 5.89
N ALA A 39 3.96 -17.27 5.88
CA ALA A 39 4.84 -17.50 4.73
C ALA A 39 4.05 -17.95 3.49
N GLY A 40 3.07 -18.84 3.65
CA GLY A 40 2.17 -19.27 2.58
C GLY A 40 1.32 -18.13 2.02
N ALA A 41 0.79 -17.25 2.88
CA ALA A 41 0.06 -16.07 2.46
C ALA A 41 0.94 -15.09 1.66
N ILE A 42 2.18 -14.84 2.10
CA ILE A 42 3.13 -13.99 1.37
C ILE A 42 3.45 -14.59 -0.01
N LEU A 43 3.75 -15.88 -0.09
CA LEU A 43 3.98 -16.56 -1.37
C LEU A 43 2.74 -16.49 -2.27
N GLY A 44 1.55 -16.61 -1.69
CA GLY A 44 0.30 -16.45 -2.41
C GLY A 44 0.16 -15.05 -3.02
N ILE A 45 0.45 -14.00 -2.25
CA ILE A 45 0.43 -12.62 -2.74
C ILE A 45 1.46 -12.43 -3.85
N MET A 46 2.66 -13.00 -3.74
CA MET A 46 3.71 -12.89 -4.77
C MET A 46 3.35 -13.63 -6.07
N LEU A 47 2.77 -14.81 -5.97
CA LEU A 47 2.45 -15.66 -7.12
C LEU A 47 1.11 -15.31 -7.79
N HIS A 48 0.22 -14.57 -7.10
CA HIS A 48 -1.10 -14.14 -7.58
C HIS A 48 -1.95 -15.27 -8.21
N PRO A 49 -2.16 -16.42 -7.53
CA PRO A 49 -3.11 -17.42 -8.04
C PRO A 49 -4.56 -16.94 -7.95
N PHE A 50 -4.87 -16.12 -6.94
CA PHE A 50 -6.15 -15.47 -6.66
C PHE A 50 -5.94 -14.00 -6.31
N SER A 51 -7.02 -13.26 -6.03
CA SER A 51 -6.90 -11.90 -5.48
C SER A 51 -6.25 -11.94 -4.10
N GLU A 52 -5.50 -10.90 -3.75
CA GLU A 52 -4.79 -10.79 -2.47
C GLU A 52 -5.72 -11.00 -1.27
N ALA A 53 -6.91 -10.40 -1.30
CA ALA A 53 -7.92 -10.57 -0.25
C ALA A 53 -8.37 -12.03 -0.11
N ALA A 54 -8.57 -12.75 -1.22
CA ALA A 54 -8.96 -14.16 -1.18
C ALA A 54 -7.85 -15.03 -0.58
N ILE A 55 -6.58 -14.76 -0.93
CA ILE A 55 -5.42 -15.48 -0.39
C ILE A 55 -5.35 -15.30 1.13
N LEU A 56 -5.44 -14.04 1.60
CA LEU A 56 -5.40 -13.73 3.04
C LEU A 56 -6.54 -14.41 3.79
N LEU A 57 -7.76 -14.38 3.26
CA LEU A 57 -8.91 -15.05 3.89
C LEU A 57 -8.77 -16.56 3.92
N ILE A 58 -8.23 -17.17 2.87
CA ILE A 58 -7.98 -18.63 2.82
C ILE A 58 -6.99 -19.03 3.92
N PHE A 59 -5.84 -18.36 4.02
CA PHE A 59 -4.82 -18.70 5.01
C PHE A 59 -5.28 -18.38 6.44
N LEU A 60 -6.01 -17.28 6.65
CA LEU A 60 -6.60 -16.92 7.93
C LEU A 60 -7.64 -17.95 8.37
N GLY A 61 -8.54 -18.35 7.47
CA GLY A 61 -9.56 -19.38 7.73
C GLY A 61 -8.92 -20.74 8.00
N PHE A 62 -7.91 -21.11 7.22
CA PHE A 62 -7.22 -22.38 7.39
C PHE A 62 -6.48 -22.45 8.74
N TYR A 63 -5.79 -21.37 9.15
CA TYR A 63 -5.19 -21.25 10.48
C TYR A 63 -6.25 -21.38 11.60
N SER A 64 -7.37 -20.65 11.47
CA SER A 64 -8.43 -20.66 12.47
C SER A 64 -9.02 -22.05 12.70
N VAL A 65 -9.20 -22.83 11.63
CA VAL A 65 -9.78 -24.19 11.70
C VAL A 65 -8.76 -25.21 12.20
N THR A 66 -7.52 -25.18 11.68
CA THR A 66 -6.51 -26.22 11.98
C THR A 66 -5.91 -26.06 13.36
N MET A 67 -5.60 -24.84 13.77
CA MET A 67 -4.92 -24.55 15.04
C MET A 67 -5.89 -24.17 16.17
N LYS A 68 -7.21 -24.18 15.93
CA LYS A 68 -8.23 -23.69 16.88
C LYS A 68 -7.90 -22.30 17.43
N GLY A 69 -7.14 -21.54 16.65
CA GLY A 69 -6.58 -20.24 17.00
C GLY A 69 -7.47 -19.04 16.64
N GLN A 70 -8.80 -19.19 16.69
CA GLN A 70 -9.77 -18.16 16.27
C GLN A 70 -9.55 -16.83 16.98
N ALA A 71 -9.29 -16.84 18.29
CA ALA A 71 -9.04 -15.63 19.06
C ALA A 71 -7.77 -14.90 18.58
N VAL A 72 -6.71 -15.63 18.25
CA VAL A 72 -5.47 -15.06 17.71
C VAL A 72 -5.67 -14.57 16.27
N ALA A 73 -6.32 -15.38 15.42
CA ALA A 73 -6.57 -15.04 14.02
C ALA A 73 -7.43 -13.76 13.89
N LEU A 74 -8.41 -13.59 14.77
CA LEU A 74 -9.35 -12.47 14.73
C LEU A 74 -8.93 -11.30 15.62
N SER A 75 -7.85 -11.41 16.40
CA SER A 75 -7.41 -10.36 17.34
C SER A 75 -7.14 -9.02 16.64
N GLY A 76 -6.65 -9.05 15.39
CA GLY A 76 -6.43 -7.84 14.59
C GLY A 76 -7.72 -7.06 14.29
N TYR A 77 -8.87 -7.71 14.24
CA TYR A 77 -10.16 -7.04 14.02
C TYR A 77 -10.69 -6.32 15.26
N ALA A 78 -10.17 -6.63 16.45
CA ALA A 78 -10.52 -5.94 17.69
C ALA A 78 -9.75 -4.63 17.87
N LEU A 79 -8.71 -4.38 17.07
CA LEU A 79 -7.89 -3.18 17.16
C LEU A 79 -8.61 -1.97 16.56
N ALA A 80 -8.67 -0.85 17.28
CA ALA A 80 -9.23 0.41 16.78
C ALA A 80 -8.54 0.88 15.49
N MET A 81 -7.23 0.64 15.37
CA MET A 81 -6.45 0.96 14.19
C MET A 81 -6.91 0.25 12.92
N THR A 82 -7.37 -0.99 13.00
CA THR A 82 -7.92 -1.71 11.85
C THR A 82 -9.14 -0.97 11.29
N TRP A 83 -10.05 -0.54 12.15
CA TRP A 83 -11.25 0.18 11.75
C TRP A 83 -10.97 1.61 11.26
N LEU A 84 -9.96 2.28 11.83
CA LEU A 84 -9.50 3.56 11.32
C LEU A 84 -8.99 3.42 9.88
N VAL A 85 -8.20 2.40 9.59
CA VAL A 85 -7.69 2.13 8.23
C VAL A 85 -8.82 1.77 7.29
N VAL A 86 -9.79 0.94 7.70
CA VAL A 86 -10.99 0.62 6.91
C VAL A 86 -11.77 1.90 6.58
N GLY A 87 -12.05 2.74 7.58
CA GLY A 87 -12.72 4.04 7.38
C GLY A 87 -11.97 4.95 6.41
N ALA A 88 -10.63 5.03 6.55
CA ALA A 88 -9.80 5.81 5.65
C ALA A 88 -9.85 5.28 4.20
N PHE A 89 -9.91 3.96 3.97
CA PHE A 89 -10.08 3.41 2.63
C PHE A 89 -11.45 3.72 2.02
N VAL A 90 -12.52 3.73 2.81
CA VAL A 90 -13.87 4.14 2.35
C VAL A 90 -13.85 5.61 1.90
N ILE A 91 -13.27 6.50 2.70
CA ILE A 91 -13.09 7.91 2.34
C ILE A 91 -12.24 8.06 1.07
N ALA A 92 -11.13 7.31 0.98
CA ALA A 92 -10.26 7.31 -0.19
C ALA A 92 -10.99 6.84 -1.46
N GLN A 93 -11.93 5.91 -1.34
CA GLN A 93 -12.74 5.48 -2.49
C GLN A 93 -13.65 6.61 -2.96
N ALA A 94 -14.38 7.26 -2.07
CA ALA A 94 -15.22 8.42 -2.40
C ALA A 94 -14.39 9.56 -3.05
N PHE A 95 -13.18 9.77 -2.55
CA PHE A 95 -12.24 10.75 -3.09
C PHE A 95 -11.81 10.43 -4.52
N ARG A 96 -11.60 9.14 -4.84
CA ARG A 96 -11.30 8.68 -6.21
C ARG A 96 -12.49 8.81 -7.14
N ASP A 97 -13.67 8.39 -6.71
CA ASP A 97 -14.88 8.39 -7.52
C ASP A 97 -15.30 9.82 -7.91
N THR A 98 -15.16 10.76 -6.99
CA THR A 98 -15.43 12.19 -7.24
C THR A 98 -14.32 12.89 -8.03
N GLN A 99 -13.18 12.26 -8.23
CA GLN A 99 -11.96 12.83 -8.84
C GLN A 99 -11.49 14.15 -8.17
N LEU A 100 -11.82 14.34 -6.90
CA LEU A 100 -11.49 15.54 -6.16
C LEU A 100 -9.98 15.80 -6.12
N GLY A 101 -9.16 14.75 -5.99
CA GLY A 101 -7.71 14.87 -6.02
C GLY A 101 -7.18 15.47 -7.32
N LYS A 102 -7.76 15.10 -8.46
CA LYS A 102 -7.38 15.69 -9.75
C LYS A 102 -7.75 17.18 -9.82
N ARG A 103 -8.92 17.56 -9.31
CA ARG A 103 -9.36 18.96 -9.30
C ARG A 103 -8.42 19.82 -8.45
N ILE A 104 -8.03 19.34 -7.28
CA ILE A 104 -7.06 20.01 -6.40
C ILE A 104 -5.72 20.18 -7.12
N ALA A 105 -5.18 19.13 -7.72
CA ALA A 105 -3.91 19.19 -8.43
C ALA A 105 -3.94 20.16 -9.59
N TYR A 106 -4.97 20.13 -10.43
CA TYR A 106 -5.12 21.08 -11.56
C TYR A 106 -5.25 22.54 -11.08
N HIS A 107 -5.97 22.76 -9.98
CA HIS A 107 -6.08 24.10 -9.41
C HIS A 107 -4.72 24.64 -8.94
N LEU A 108 -3.95 23.81 -8.25
CA LEU A 108 -2.62 24.16 -7.79
C LEU A 108 -1.62 24.35 -8.94
N ILE A 109 -1.70 23.52 -10.00
CA ILE A 109 -0.92 23.72 -11.22
C ILE A 109 -1.25 25.06 -11.88
N ARG A 110 -2.54 25.45 -11.90
CA ARG A 110 -2.96 26.75 -12.44
C ARG A 110 -2.38 27.92 -11.67
N ILE A 111 -2.21 27.79 -10.35
CA ILE A 111 -1.67 28.85 -9.49
C ILE A 111 -0.13 28.91 -9.59
N PHE A 112 0.52 27.77 -9.44
CA PHE A 112 1.98 27.69 -9.29
C PHE A 112 2.71 27.26 -10.57
N GLY A 113 2.03 26.69 -11.56
CA GLY A 113 2.62 25.96 -12.69
C GLY A 113 3.38 26.81 -13.73
N ARG A 114 3.64 28.10 -13.48
CA ARG A 114 4.34 29.00 -14.40
C ARG A 114 5.84 28.75 -14.51
N SER A 115 6.43 27.98 -13.63
CA SER A 115 7.85 27.64 -13.61
C SER A 115 8.07 26.20 -13.17
N ALA A 116 9.26 25.63 -13.44
CA ALA A 116 9.61 24.28 -13.01
C ALA A 116 9.54 24.14 -11.47
N ILE A 117 10.05 25.14 -10.74
CA ILE A 117 9.98 25.20 -9.27
C ILE A 117 8.52 25.30 -8.82
N GLY A 118 7.73 26.13 -9.49
CA GLY A 118 6.31 26.28 -9.20
C GLY A 118 5.53 24.98 -9.41
N LEU A 119 5.83 24.21 -10.45
CA LEU A 119 5.27 22.87 -10.63
C LEU A 119 5.65 21.91 -9.50
N GLY A 120 6.87 22.05 -8.97
CA GLY A 120 7.31 21.31 -7.79
C GLY A 120 6.47 21.66 -6.56
N TYR A 121 6.21 22.93 -6.31
CA TYR A 121 5.31 23.35 -5.23
C TYR A 121 3.87 22.88 -5.44
N ALA A 122 3.36 22.95 -6.68
CA ALA A 122 2.03 22.43 -6.99
C ALA A 122 1.95 20.93 -6.67
N ALA A 123 2.97 20.16 -6.99
CA ALA A 123 3.05 18.73 -6.66
C ALA A 123 3.08 18.50 -5.14
N ALA A 124 3.93 19.24 -4.42
CA ALA A 124 4.05 19.12 -2.97
C ALA A 124 2.76 19.46 -2.23
N PHE A 125 2.12 20.57 -2.56
CA PHE A 125 0.85 20.96 -1.95
C PHE A 125 -0.29 20.02 -2.34
N SER A 126 -0.30 19.50 -3.58
CA SER A 126 -1.29 18.50 -4.00
C SER A 126 -1.19 17.24 -3.15
N ASP A 127 0.02 16.71 -2.98
CA ASP A 127 0.25 15.50 -2.20
C ASP A 127 -0.07 15.73 -0.71
N PHE A 128 0.35 16.87 -0.17
CA PHE A 128 0.11 17.25 1.23
C PHE A 128 -1.38 17.35 1.57
N ILE A 129 -2.18 17.99 0.71
CA ILE A 129 -3.62 18.15 0.92
C ILE A 129 -4.35 16.80 0.80
N ILE A 130 -3.92 15.94 -0.12
CA ILE A 130 -4.55 14.64 -0.39
C ILE A 130 -4.09 13.58 0.63
N ALA A 131 -2.91 13.75 1.24
CA ALA A 131 -2.31 12.76 2.13
C ALA A 131 -3.23 12.26 3.25
N PRO A 132 -3.92 13.10 4.04
CA PRO A 132 -4.76 12.62 5.13
C PRO A 132 -5.97 11.81 4.66
N MET A 133 -6.36 11.93 3.39
CA MET A 133 -7.56 11.28 2.83
C MET A 133 -7.25 9.95 2.14
N THR A 134 -5.97 9.56 2.04
CA THR A 134 -5.59 8.36 1.29
C THR A 134 -4.51 7.56 2.06
N PRO A 135 -4.86 6.44 2.71
CA PRO A 135 -3.98 5.70 3.62
C PRO A 135 -2.93 4.84 2.89
N SER A 136 -2.58 5.20 1.66
CA SER A 136 -1.61 4.48 0.83
C SER A 136 -0.84 5.45 -0.06
N ASN A 137 0.47 5.50 0.12
CA ASN A 137 1.37 6.30 -0.70
C ASN A 137 1.30 5.89 -2.19
N ALA A 138 1.28 4.59 -2.47
CA ALA A 138 1.20 4.08 -3.84
C ALA A 138 -0.11 4.47 -4.53
N ALA A 139 -1.25 4.36 -3.84
CA ALA A 139 -2.55 4.74 -4.38
C ALA A 139 -2.67 6.25 -4.59
N ARG A 140 -2.14 7.06 -3.67
CA ARG A 140 -2.15 8.52 -3.74
C ARG A 140 -1.25 9.02 -4.85
N THR A 141 0.04 8.76 -4.73
CA THR A 141 1.01 9.29 -5.69
C THR A 141 0.95 8.55 -7.01
N GLY A 142 0.99 7.24 -7.02
CA GLY A 142 0.96 6.45 -8.26
C GLY A 142 -0.38 6.49 -8.98
N GLY A 143 -1.49 6.50 -8.26
CA GLY A 143 -2.84 6.46 -8.84
C GLY A 143 -3.46 7.82 -9.17
N ILE A 144 -3.03 8.90 -8.50
CA ILE A 144 -3.67 10.22 -8.66
C ILE A 144 -2.66 11.26 -9.13
N ILE A 145 -1.60 11.50 -8.38
CA ILE A 145 -0.73 12.68 -8.57
C ILE A 145 0.24 12.46 -9.72
N PHE A 146 0.96 11.35 -9.73
CA PHE A 146 1.95 11.04 -10.75
C PHE A 146 1.40 11.09 -12.18
N PRO A 147 0.24 10.48 -12.52
CA PRO A 147 -0.32 10.58 -13.87
C PRO A 147 -0.60 12.02 -14.32
N ILE A 148 -1.00 12.90 -13.39
CA ILE A 148 -1.28 14.31 -13.70
C ILE A 148 0.01 15.03 -14.05
N PHE A 149 1.02 14.95 -13.17
CA PHE A 149 2.29 15.64 -13.39
C PHE A 149 3.11 15.04 -14.53
N ARG A 150 2.96 13.73 -14.80
CA ARG A 150 3.49 13.09 -15.99
C ARG A 150 2.87 13.69 -17.27
N SER A 151 1.56 13.83 -17.32
CA SER A 151 0.86 14.46 -18.47
C SER A 151 1.32 15.92 -18.68
N VAL A 152 1.57 16.67 -17.61
CA VAL A 152 2.15 18.03 -17.70
C VAL A 152 3.56 17.97 -18.28
N ALA A 153 4.42 17.06 -17.82
CA ALA A 153 5.78 16.89 -18.34
C ALA A 153 5.77 16.52 -19.83
N GLU A 154 4.88 15.61 -20.24
CA GLU A 154 4.70 15.21 -21.66
C GLU A 154 4.26 16.40 -22.52
N THR A 155 3.34 17.23 -22.03
CA THR A 155 2.91 18.47 -22.72
C THR A 155 4.06 19.47 -22.88
N LEU A 156 5.01 19.50 -21.93
CA LEU A 156 6.21 20.32 -21.98
C LEU A 156 7.37 19.69 -22.78
N GLY A 157 7.10 18.59 -23.49
CA GLY A 157 8.07 17.91 -24.37
C GLY A 157 9.10 17.05 -23.63
N SER A 158 8.78 16.58 -22.43
CA SER A 158 9.63 15.67 -21.65
C SER A 158 8.94 14.33 -21.48
N THR A 159 9.45 13.31 -22.17
CA THR A 159 8.99 11.91 -22.08
C THR A 159 10.16 11.00 -21.71
N PRO A 160 9.90 9.76 -21.25
CA PRO A 160 10.98 8.82 -20.92
C PRO A 160 11.95 8.57 -22.08
N ASP A 161 11.44 8.62 -23.33
CA ASP A 161 12.21 8.33 -24.55
C ASP A 161 12.76 9.60 -25.21
N HIS A 162 12.28 10.78 -24.82
CA HIS A 162 12.65 12.06 -25.45
C HIS A 162 12.82 13.15 -24.41
N ASN A 163 14.05 13.64 -24.24
CA ASN A 163 14.42 14.68 -23.28
C ASN A 163 13.97 14.38 -21.83
N PRO A 164 14.22 13.18 -21.27
CA PRO A 164 13.78 12.84 -19.92
C PRO A 164 14.40 13.73 -18.83
N GLU A 165 15.60 14.29 -19.12
CA GLU A 165 16.38 15.17 -18.23
C GLU A 165 15.76 16.56 -18.02
N LYS A 166 14.76 16.95 -18.83
CA LYS A 166 14.08 18.24 -18.67
C LYS A 166 13.24 18.24 -17.37
N ILE A 167 11.92 18.41 -17.49
CA ILE A 167 11.02 18.53 -16.34
C ILE A 167 10.57 17.17 -15.79
N GLY A 168 10.55 16.12 -16.63
CA GLY A 168 10.00 14.82 -16.28
C GLY A 168 10.80 14.10 -15.19
N ALA A 169 12.15 14.08 -15.31
CA ALA A 169 13.01 13.49 -14.28
C ALA A 169 12.88 14.24 -12.95
N TYR A 170 12.89 15.59 -12.99
CA TYR A 170 12.71 16.43 -11.82
C TYR A 170 11.40 16.15 -11.10
N LEU A 171 10.27 16.15 -11.81
CA LEU A 171 8.96 15.91 -11.20
C LEU A 171 8.83 14.48 -10.66
N SER A 172 9.35 13.49 -11.37
CA SER A 172 9.31 12.09 -10.92
C SER A 172 10.10 11.89 -9.62
N GLN A 173 11.32 12.42 -9.55
CA GLN A 173 12.15 12.35 -8.35
C GLN A 173 11.53 13.12 -7.19
N LEU A 174 11.03 14.33 -7.47
CA LEU A 174 10.40 15.18 -6.47
C LEU A 174 9.15 14.51 -5.87
N LEU A 175 8.28 13.95 -6.70
CA LEU A 175 7.09 13.23 -6.25
C LEU A 175 7.43 12.02 -5.38
N TYR A 176 8.49 11.29 -5.70
CA TYR A 176 8.97 10.19 -4.87
C TYR A 176 9.37 10.67 -3.46
N ILE A 177 10.13 11.76 -3.36
CA ILE A 177 10.58 12.34 -2.08
C ILE A 177 9.38 12.89 -1.30
N ILE A 178 8.52 13.66 -1.96
CA ILE A 178 7.35 14.27 -1.34
C ILE A 178 6.42 13.21 -0.74
N THR A 179 6.14 12.13 -1.48
CA THR A 179 5.22 11.09 -1.00
C THR A 179 5.76 10.36 0.23
N MET A 180 7.08 10.23 0.36
CA MET A 180 7.70 9.69 1.56
C MET A 180 7.53 10.63 2.76
N ALA A 181 7.78 11.93 2.56
CA ALA A 181 7.62 12.94 3.60
C ALA A 181 6.16 13.06 4.06
N THR A 182 5.22 13.19 3.13
CA THR A 182 3.80 13.34 3.45
C THR A 182 3.18 12.06 4.01
N GLY A 183 3.73 10.89 3.64
CA GLY A 183 3.32 9.59 4.16
C GLY A 183 3.50 9.45 5.68
N ILE A 184 4.48 10.12 6.26
CA ILE A 184 4.74 10.10 7.71
C ILE A 184 4.17 11.31 8.45
N THR A 185 3.63 12.30 7.72
CA THR A 185 3.15 13.56 8.33
C THR A 185 1.81 13.39 9.03
N PHE A 186 0.90 12.61 8.47
CA PHE A 186 -0.44 12.40 9.03
C PHE A 186 -0.64 10.95 9.44
N LEU A 187 -1.35 10.73 10.55
CA LEU A 187 -1.66 9.39 11.04
C LEU A 187 -2.38 8.53 9.99
N THR A 188 -3.29 9.15 9.22
CA THR A 188 -4.12 8.49 8.21
C THR A 188 -3.46 8.38 6.84
N SER A 189 -2.31 9.02 6.59
CA SER A 189 -1.68 9.06 5.26
C SER A 189 -0.97 7.76 4.86
N TYR A 190 -0.63 6.94 5.86
CA TYR A 190 -0.02 5.64 5.64
C TYR A 190 -0.48 4.65 6.70
N ALA A 191 -0.95 3.47 6.27
CA ALA A 191 -1.56 2.48 7.15
C ALA A 191 -0.64 1.99 8.31
N ALA A 192 0.68 2.07 8.13
CA ALA A 192 1.64 1.68 9.17
C ALA A 192 1.84 2.72 10.28
N ASN A 193 1.44 4.00 10.06
CA ASN A 193 1.64 5.06 11.05
C ASN A 193 0.90 4.78 12.35
N GLY A 194 -0.31 4.25 12.27
CA GLY A 194 -1.10 3.91 13.43
C GLY A 194 -0.44 2.90 14.36
N ARG A 195 0.23 1.90 13.81
CA ARG A 195 0.98 0.93 14.62
C ARG A 195 2.23 1.52 15.27
N SER A 196 2.84 2.53 14.66
CA SER A 196 3.97 3.22 15.27
C SER A 196 3.54 4.07 16.46
N GLU A 197 2.35 4.66 16.42
CA GLU A 197 1.76 5.40 17.54
C GLU A 197 1.34 4.47 18.69
N GLU A 198 0.72 3.33 18.42
CA GLU A 198 0.40 2.33 19.45
C GLU A 198 1.64 1.90 20.24
N ARG A 199 2.81 1.80 19.59
CA ARG A 199 4.09 1.48 20.26
C ARG A 199 4.66 2.63 21.09
N ARG A 200 4.27 3.87 20.81
CA ARG A 200 4.74 5.06 21.53
C ARG A 200 3.95 5.32 22.81
N VAL A 201 2.67 4.93 22.80
CA VAL A 201 1.73 5.22 23.89
C VAL A 201 1.60 4.03 24.85
N GLY A 202 2.00 2.83 24.46
CA GLY A 202 2.02 1.61 25.28
C GLY A 202 3.40 1.28 25.80
#